data_02260b02b43efb3732d1c25ba8e23b9f
#
_entry.id   02260b02b43efb3732d1c25ba8e23b9f
#
_cell.length_a   1.000
_cell.length_b   1.000
_cell.length_c   1.000
_cell.angle_alpha   90.00
_cell.angle_beta   90.00
_cell.angle_gamma   90.00
#
_symmetry.space_group_name_H-M   'P 1'
#
loop_
_entity.id
_entity.type
_entity.pdbx_description
1 polymer ?
#
loop_
_entity_poly.entity_id
_entity_poly.type
_entity_poly.pdbx_seq_one_letter_code
_entity_poly.pdbx_strand_id
1 'polypeptide(L)'
;MDYLDQTPFLVAWHNAMILGTIFMVTIGFLVYLFHKLRVSLIDDYHLKYNYINTKEIRNYKLVYYCFGVAGMLVINLYQMDKMKEVEVWFFVRLFMGLAGGTLIGYVAHLILEYYYPTILDKKLKKWRYMPRINPANKSKMRLLSEEEEDVHLQEGMIAEENVFSIDYDVWIDEKTGDVIIEKYEGRLQALKCNSCGFYTMRIIKEEVTKTPTTEEPGELVKNYQCSYCKSVRATAFNISTKETDDYKKEKFKFRRNKDVELVKIEIHSVSGDKKHFEFQNADQAQKFLSEFDYEKS
;
A
#
# COMPACT_ATOMS: atom_id res chain seq x y z
N MET A 1 -19.47 -46.06 -11.22
CA MET A 1 -18.61 -45.24 -12.12
C MET A 1 -17.56 -46.20 -12.66
N ASP A 2 -17.73 -46.58 -13.91
CA ASP A 2 -16.81 -47.56 -14.51
C ASP A 2 -15.55 -46.85 -15.04
N TYR A 3 -14.56 -46.73 -14.17
CA TYR A 3 -13.20 -46.29 -14.53
C TYR A 3 -12.41 -47.36 -15.31
N LEU A 4 -13.07 -48.52 -15.59
CA LEU A 4 -12.43 -49.70 -16.17
C LEU A 4 -11.92 -49.54 -17.60
N ASP A 5 -12.37 -48.49 -18.31
CA ASP A 5 -12.00 -48.25 -19.71
C ASP A 5 -10.99 -47.09 -19.91
N GLN A 6 -10.54 -46.44 -18.82
CA GLN A 6 -9.58 -45.31 -18.95
C GLN A 6 -8.13 -45.84 -18.89
N THR A 7 -7.24 -45.11 -19.61
CA THR A 7 -5.81 -45.41 -19.49
C THR A 7 -5.31 -45.09 -18.06
N PRO A 8 -4.35 -45.89 -17.53
CA PRO A 8 -3.79 -45.66 -16.18
C PRO A 8 -3.28 -44.25 -15.95
N PHE A 9 -2.77 -43.60 -17.02
CA PHE A 9 -2.34 -42.24 -17.00
C PHE A 9 -3.50 -41.25 -16.70
N LEU A 10 -4.65 -41.40 -17.38
CA LEU A 10 -5.80 -40.54 -17.16
C LEU A 10 -6.39 -40.66 -15.77
N VAL A 11 -6.45 -41.89 -15.24
CA VAL A 11 -6.90 -42.15 -13.87
C VAL A 11 -5.98 -41.42 -12.86
N ALA A 12 -4.66 -41.58 -13.02
CA ALA A 12 -3.68 -40.89 -12.16
C ALA A 12 -3.80 -39.36 -12.30
N TRP A 13 -3.97 -38.85 -13.51
CA TRP A 13 -4.16 -37.41 -13.79
C TRP A 13 -5.42 -36.86 -13.11
N HIS A 14 -6.58 -37.51 -13.30
CA HIS A 14 -7.83 -37.05 -12.67
C HIS A 14 -7.75 -37.07 -11.14
N ASN A 15 -7.18 -38.12 -10.56
CA ASN A 15 -6.96 -38.22 -9.12
C ASN A 15 -6.03 -37.09 -8.61
N ALA A 16 -4.95 -36.79 -9.35
CA ALA A 16 -4.07 -35.70 -9.00
C ALA A 16 -4.78 -34.33 -9.07
N MET A 17 -5.64 -34.11 -10.10
CA MET A 17 -6.44 -32.89 -10.19
C MET A 17 -7.45 -32.74 -9.05
N ILE A 18 -8.11 -33.83 -8.64
CA ILE A 18 -9.05 -33.82 -7.50
C ILE A 18 -8.32 -33.51 -6.20
N LEU A 19 -7.23 -34.24 -5.91
CA LEU A 19 -6.44 -34.02 -4.69
C LEU A 19 -5.84 -32.62 -4.65
N GLY A 20 -5.30 -32.16 -5.78
CA GLY A 20 -4.76 -30.80 -5.92
C GLY A 20 -5.82 -29.72 -5.68
N THR A 21 -7.04 -29.93 -6.20
CA THR A 21 -8.16 -29.00 -5.98
C THR A 21 -8.50 -28.91 -4.49
N ILE A 22 -8.69 -30.05 -3.83
CA ILE A 22 -9.00 -30.10 -2.38
C ILE A 22 -7.88 -29.43 -1.59
N PHE A 23 -6.63 -29.72 -1.92
CA PHE A 23 -5.46 -29.14 -1.28
C PHE A 23 -5.42 -27.61 -1.41
N MET A 24 -5.60 -27.08 -2.64
CA MET A 24 -5.57 -25.64 -2.88
C MET A 24 -6.74 -24.89 -2.23
N VAL A 25 -7.94 -25.45 -2.26
CA VAL A 25 -9.11 -24.89 -1.57
C VAL A 25 -8.87 -24.87 -0.06
N THR A 26 -8.31 -25.95 0.49
CA THR A 26 -8.00 -26.05 1.92
C THR A 26 -6.97 -25.01 2.34
N ILE A 27 -5.88 -24.83 1.57
CA ILE A 27 -4.87 -23.79 1.84
C ILE A 27 -5.51 -22.41 1.79
N GLY A 28 -6.27 -22.10 0.73
CA GLY A 28 -6.95 -20.81 0.61
C GLY A 28 -7.85 -20.51 1.80
N PHE A 29 -8.63 -21.49 2.23
CA PHE A 29 -9.49 -21.37 3.40
C PHE A 29 -8.69 -21.18 4.70
N LEU A 30 -7.62 -21.93 4.91
CA LEU A 30 -6.77 -21.79 6.09
C LEU A 30 -6.11 -20.40 6.16
N VAL A 31 -5.61 -19.88 5.05
CA VAL A 31 -5.04 -18.51 4.98
C VAL A 31 -6.09 -17.48 5.35
N TYR A 32 -7.31 -17.61 4.81
CA TYR A 32 -8.43 -16.71 5.13
C TYR A 32 -8.79 -16.79 6.62
N LEU A 33 -8.94 -17.99 7.15
CA LEU A 33 -9.30 -18.22 8.56
C LEU A 33 -8.21 -17.67 9.49
N PHE A 34 -6.94 -17.97 9.20
CA PHE A 34 -5.81 -17.45 9.98
C PHE A 34 -5.79 -15.92 10.01
N HIS A 35 -6.00 -15.28 8.84
CA HIS A 35 -6.09 -13.83 8.77
C HIS A 35 -7.23 -13.28 9.65
N LYS A 36 -8.43 -13.85 9.56
CA LYS A 36 -9.59 -13.45 10.36
C LYS A 36 -9.37 -13.66 11.86
N LEU A 37 -8.82 -14.79 12.25
CA LEU A 37 -8.47 -15.08 13.65
C LEU A 37 -7.44 -14.07 14.17
N ARG A 38 -6.39 -13.80 13.38
CA ARG A 38 -5.37 -12.82 13.76
C ARG A 38 -5.96 -11.42 13.98
N VAL A 39 -6.85 -10.95 13.09
CA VAL A 39 -7.55 -9.66 13.25
C VAL A 39 -8.44 -9.66 14.49
N SER A 40 -9.09 -10.79 14.81
CA SER A 40 -9.95 -10.89 16.00
C SER A 40 -9.16 -10.87 17.31
N LEU A 41 -7.97 -11.45 17.32
CA LEU A 41 -7.11 -11.56 18.51
C LEU A 41 -6.32 -10.27 18.84
N ILE A 42 -6.30 -9.30 17.94
CA ILE A 42 -5.64 -8.01 18.21
C ILE A 42 -6.67 -7.09 18.87
N ASP A 43 -6.50 -6.81 20.16
CA ASP A 43 -7.37 -5.92 20.92
C ASP A 43 -7.03 -4.45 20.71
N ASP A 44 -5.75 -4.13 20.57
CA ASP A 44 -5.26 -2.77 20.31
C ASP A 44 -5.66 -2.29 18.93
N TYR A 45 -6.34 -1.14 18.85
CA TYR A 45 -6.87 -0.60 17.60
C TYR A 45 -5.78 -0.08 16.66
N HIS A 46 -4.68 0.46 17.18
CA HIS A 46 -3.55 0.92 16.37
C HIS A 46 -2.80 -0.27 15.75
N LEU A 47 -2.51 -1.31 16.54
CA LEU A 47 -1.90 -2.54 16.03
C LEU A 47 -2.82 -3.24 15.02
N LYS A 48 -4.13 -3.24 15.27
CA LYS A 48 -5.13 -3.79 14.34
C LYS A 48 -5.15 -3.02 13.02
N TYR A 49 -5.13 -1.70 13.07
CA TYR A 49 -5.02 -0.82 11.90
C TYR A 49 -3.78 -1.17 11.09
N ASN A 50 -2.60 -1.20 11.71
CA ASN A 50 -1.33 -1.47 11.05
C ASN A 50 -1.29 -2.86 10.41
N TYR A 51 -1.78 -3.89 11.11
CA TYR A 51 -1.86 -5.24 10.58
C TYR A 51 -2.79 -5.32 9.36
N ILE A 52 -3.98 -4.74 9.44
CA ILE A 52 -4.95 -4.73 8.35
C ILE A 52 -4.40 -3.97 7.15
N ASN A 53 -3.86 -2.75 7.39
CA ASN A 53 -3.30 -1.92 6.34
C ASN A 53 -2.20 -2.63 5.53
N THR A 54 -1.32 -3.37 6.21
CA THR A 54 -0.16 -4.02 5.56
C THR A 54 -0.44 -5.41 5.02
N LYS A 55 -1.37 -6.16 5.63
CA LYS A 55 -1.49 -7.61 5.36
C LYS A 55 -2.79 -8.02 4.68
N GLU A 56 -3.89 -7.28 4.82
CA GLU A 56 -5.21 -7.73 4.38
C GLU A 56 -5.27 -7.97 2.86
N ILE A 57 -4.85 -6.99 2.05
CA ILE A 57 -4.86 -7.14 0.59
C ILE A 57 -3.96 -8.28 0.14
N ARG A 58 -2.77 -8.40 0.74
CA ARG A 58 -1.83 -9.48 0.41
C ARG A 58 -2.38 -10.86 0.72
N ASN A 59 -3.01 -11.02 1.89
CA ASN A 59 -3.60 -12.30 2.29
C ASN A 59 -4.78 -12.66 1.39
N TYR A 60 -5.64 -11.71 1.05
CA TYR A 60 -6.74 -11.95 0.12
C TYR A 60 -6.26 -12.29 -1.29
N LYS A 61 -5.21 -11.64 -1.79
CA LYS A 61 -4.60 -12.03 -3.07
C LYS A 61 -4.15 -13.50 -3.05
N LEU A 62 -3.48 -13.93 -1.96
CA LEU A 62 -3.05 -15.31 -1.82
C LEU A 62 -4.23 -16.29 -1.82
N VAL A 63 -5.32 -15.98 -1.09
CA VAL A 63 -6.55 -16.77 -1.09
C VAL A 63 -7.12 -16.93 -2.49
N TYR A 64 -7.26 -15.83 -3.23
CA TYR A 64 -7.81 -15.87 -4.59
C TYR A 64 -6.88 -16.54 -5.60
N TYR A 65 -5.57 -16.47 -5.43
CA TYR A 65 -4.63 -17.24 -6.24
C TYR A 65 -4.77 -18.75 -6.00
N CYS A 66 -4.97 -19.17 -4.74
CA CYS A 66 -5.29 -20.56 -4.44
C CYS A 66 -6.59 -21.02 -5.14
N PHE A 67 -7.63 -20.17 -5.11
CA PHE A 67 -8.88 -20.46 -5.83
C PHE A 67 -8.73 -20.43 -7.35
N GLY A 68 -7.88 -19.57 -7.90
CA GLY A 68 -7.54 -19.56 -9.33
C GLY A 68 -6.89 -20.87 -9.75
N VAL A 69 -5.92 -21.37 -8.97
CA VAL A 69 -5.30 -22.67 -9.21
C VAL A 69 -6.30 -23.81 -9.04
N ALA A 70 -7.14 -23.77 -8.01
CA ALA A 70 -8.22 -24.76 -7.83
C ALA A 70 -9.17 -24.77 -9.02
N GLY A 71 -9.58 -23.62 -9.53
CA GLY A 71 -10.40 -23.47 -10.73
C GLY A 71 -9.73 -24.07 -11.99
N MET A 72 -8.43 -23.83 -12.17
CA MET A 72 -7.63 -24.46 -13.22
C MET A 72 -7.72 -25.99 -13.14
N LEU A 73 -7.56 -26.56 -11.94
CA LEU A 73 -7.60 -28.00 -11.72
C LEU A 73 -9.01 -28.56 -11.94
N VAL A 74 -10.06 -27.88 -11.48
CA VAL A 74 -11.46 -28.30 -11.68
C VAL A 74 -11.85 -28.33 -13.14
N ILE A 75 -11.43 -27.36 -13.97
CA ILE A 75 -11.71 -27.35 -15.41
C ILE A 75 -11.12 -28.57 -16.09
N ASN A 76 -9.95 -29.05 -15.61
CA ASN A 76 -9.35 -30.29 -16.13
C ASN A 76 -10.14 -31.56 -15.79
N LEU A 77 -11.10 -31.51 -14.89
CA LEU A 77 -12.01 -32.61 -14.56
C LEU A 77 -13.30 -32.62 -15.43
N TYR A 78 -13.51 -31.57 -16.27
CA TYR A 78 -14.72 -31.50 -17.08
C TYR A 78 -14.85 -32.70 -18.00
N GLN A 79 -15.99 -33.41 -17.95
CA GLN A 79 -16.29 -34.64 -18.70
C GLN A 79 -15.21 -35.72 -18.54
N MET A 80 -14.63 -35.88 -17.35
CA MET A 80 -13.60 -36.89 -17.10
C MET A 80 -14.10 -38.32 -17.42
N ASP A 81 -15.39 -38.61 -17.21
CA ASP A 81 -16.00 -39.93 -17.41
C ASP A 81 -16.08 -40.33 -18.91
N LYS A 82 -16.03 -39.35 -19.82
CA LYS A 82 -16.15 -39.62 -21.26
C LYS A 82 -14.80 -39.79 -21.95
N MET A 83 -13.71 -39.44 -21.31
CA MET A 83 -12.37 -39.52 -21.88
C MET A 83 -11.73 -40.87 -21.55
N LYS A 84 -11.49 -41.70 -22.57
CA LYS A 84 -10.87 -43.02 -22.42
C LYS A 84 -9.35 -42.97 -22.64
N GLU A 85 -8.89 -42.15 -23.56
CA GLU A 85 -7.49 -41.99 -23.96
C GLU A 85 -7.09 -40.51 -24.02
N VAL A 86 -5.79 -40.27 -24.17
CA VAL A 86 -5.25 -38.90 -24.35
C VAL A 86 -5.54 -38.44 -25.80
N GLU A 87 -6.59 -37.66 -25.93
CA GLU A 87 -7.05 -37.09 -27.20
C GLU A 87 -6.84 -35.57 -27.23
N VAL A 88 -7.22 -34.94 -28.36
CA VAL A 88 -7.17 -33.47 -28.52
C VAL A 88 -7.89 -32.75 -27.37
N TRP A 89 -9.00 -33.30 -26.90
CA TRP A 89 -9.78 -32.73 -25.80
C TRP A 89 -9.02 -32.65 -24.45
N PHE A 90 -8.05 -33.51 -24.22
CA PHE A 90 -7.17 -33.41 -23.05
C PHE A 90 -6.38 -32.08 -23.09
N PHE A 91 -5.80 -31.75 -24.23
CA PHE A 91 -5.03 -30.51 -24.39
C PHE A 91 -5.94 -29.26 -24.37
N VAL A 92 -7.15 -29.37 -24.94
CA VAL A 92 -8.14 -28.29 -24.87
C VAL A 92 -8.52 -28.00 -23.43
N ARG A 93 -8.79 -29.03 -22.62
CA ARG A 93 -9.08 -28.84 -21.16
C ARG A 93 -7.90 -28.25 -20.40
N LEU A 94 -6.69 -28.69 -20.71
CA LEU A 94 -5.48 -28.15 -20.09
C LEU A 94 -5.35 -26.64 -20.39
N PHE A 95 -5.53 -26.26 -21.66
CA PHE A 95 -5.51 -24.87 -22.08
C PHE A 95 -6.63 -24.04 -21.43
N MET A 96 -7.86 -24.55 -21.47
CA MET A 96 -9.02 -23.88 -20.85
C MET A 96 -8.86 -23.75 -19.33
N GLY A 97 -8.29 -24.78 -18.70
CA GLY A 97 -7.97 -24.72 -17.27
C GLY A 97 -6.96 -23.63 -16.95
N LEU A 98 -5.87 -23.56 -17.69
CA LEU A 98 -4.85 -22.53 -17.55
C LEU A 98 -5.45 -21.14 -17.78
N ALA A 99 -6.20 -20.94 -18.87
CA ALA A 99 -6.84 -19.68 -19.18
C ALA A 99 -7.87 -19.27 -18.11
N GLY A 100 -8.73 -20.19 -17.66
CA GLY A 100 -9.74 -19.93 -16.62
C GLY A 100 -9.13 -19.62 -15.27
N GLY A 101 -8.14 -20.40 -14.84
CA GLY A 101 -7.45 -20.15 -13.57
C GLY A 101 -6.70 -18.84 -13.53
N THR A 102 -5.99 -18.51 -14.62
CA THR A 102 -5.30 -17.20 -14.73
C THR A 102 -6.29 -16.05 -14.78
N LEU A 103 -7.43 -16.21 -15.46
CA LEU A 103 -8.49 -15.19 -15.49
C LEU A 103 -9.05 -14.93 -14.09
N ILE A 104 -9.37 -15.97 -13.32
CA ILE A 104 -9.84 -15.83 -11.93
C ILE A 104 -8.81 -15.06 -11.09
N GLY A 105 -7.54 -15.48 -11.14
CA GLY A 105 -6.46 -14.82 -10.40
C GLY A 105 -6.26 -13.37 -10.81
N TYR A 106 -6.33 -13.08 -12.11
CA TYR A 106 -6.15 -11.73 -12.66
C TYR A 106 -7.30 -10.80 -12.29
N VAL A 107 -8.55 -11.25 -12.44
CA VAL A 107 -9.74 -10.45 -12.06
C VAL A 107 -9.72 -10.16 -10.57
N ALA A 108 -9.42 -11.16 -9.74
CA ALA A 108 -9.28 -10.97 -8.30
C ALA A 108 -8.17 -9.97 -7.95
N HIS A 109 -7.01 -10.06 -8.66
CA HIS A 109 -5.92 -9.10 -8.50
C HIS A 109 -6.38 -7.66 -8.80
N LEU A 110 -7.08 -7.46 -9.92
CA LEU A 110 -7.60 -6.13 -10.30
C LEU A 110 -8.58 -5.58 -9.25
N ILE A 111 -9.51 -6.41 -8.79
CA ILE A 111 -10.48 -6.01 -7.75
C ILE A 111 -9.75 -5.61 -6.47
N LEU A 112 -8.81 -6.43 -6.00
CA LEU A 112 -8.08 -6.19 -4.75
C LEU A 112 -7.09 -5.03 -4.84
N GLU A 113 -6.56 -4.70 -6.02
CA GLU A 113 -5.62 -3.60 -6.20
C GLU A 113 -6.33 -2.25 -6.40
N TYR A 114 -7.46 -2.22 -7.13
CA TYR A 114 -8.07 -0.96 -7.56
C TYR A 114 -9.38 -0.62 -6.84
N TYR A 115 -10.20 -1.62 -6.49
CA TYR A 115 -11.52 -1.36 -5.86
C TYR A 115 -11.51 -1.57 -4.36
N TYR A 116 -10.86 -2.62 -3.90
CA TYR A 116 -10.84 -2.98 -2.47
C TYR A 116 -10.18 -1.92 -1.57
N PRO A 117 -9.13 -1.18 -1.99
CA PRO A 117 -8.54 -0.12 -1.16
C PRO A 117 -9.57 0.91 -0.67
N THR A 118 -10.56 1.26 -1.48
CA THR A 118 -11.63 2.20 -1.05
C THR A 118 -12.48 1.64 0.12
N ILE A 119 -12.73 0.32 0.12
CA ILE A 119 -13.46 -0.37 1.20
C ILE A 119 -12.56 -0.48 2.44
N LEU A 120 -11.29 -0.80 2.20
CA LEU A 120 -10.27 -0.92 3.23
C LEU A 120 -10.07 0.41 3.97
N ASP A 121 -9.99 1.52 3.26
CA ASP A 121 -9.83 2.86 3.85
C ASP A 121 -10.97 3.21 4.81
N LYS A 122 -12.23 2.91 4.44
CA LYS A 122 -13.38 3.09 5.34
C LYS A 122 -13.26 2.27 6.63
N LYS A 123 -12.75 1.04 6.50
CA LYS A 123 -12.54 0.13 7.62
C LYS A 123 -11.40 0.61 8.51
N LEU A 124 -10.30 1.08 7.90
CA LEU A 124 -9.13 1.63 8.59
C LEU A 124 -9.49 2.90 9.36
N LYS A 125 -10.25 3.83 8.75
CA LYS A 125 -10.76 5.02 9.45
C LYS A 125 -11.57 4.66 10.68
N LYS A 126 -12.45 3.66 10.59
CA LYS A 126 -13.22 3.21 11.75
C LYS A 126 -12.29 2.82 12.91
N TRP A 127 -11.20 2.09 12.65
CA TRP A 127 -10.26 1.67 13.69
C TRP A 127 -9.37 2.81 14.17
N ARG A 128 -9.01 3.74 13.30
CA ARG A 128 -8.20 4.91 13.64
C ARG A 128 -8.92 5.82 14.62
N TYR A 129 -10.19 6.13 14.38
CA TYR A 129 -10.97 7.07 15.20
C TYR A 129 -11.80 6.41 16.31
N MET A 130 -11.60 5.12 16.60
CA MET A 130 -12.22 4.51 17.78
C MET A 130 -11.53 4.99 19.06
N PRO A 131 -12.31 5.45 20.08
CA PRO A 131 -11.75 5.93 21.31
C PRO A 131 -10.79 4.92 21.94
N ARG A 132 -9.61 5.37 22.34
CA ARG A 132 -8.62 4.56 23.05
C ARG A 132 -9.03 4.41 24.51
N ILE A 133 -8.53 3.37 25.14
CA ILE A 133 -8.77 3.08 26.55
C ILE A 133 -7.44 3.20 27.28
N ASN A 134 -7.38 4.09 28.26
CA ASN A 134 -6.20 4.23 29.11
C ASN A 134 -5.91 2.90 29.84
N PRO A 135 -4.72 2.31 29.66
CA PRO A 135 -4.39 1.02 30.28
C PRO A 135 -4.35 1.08 31.81
N ALA A 136 -4.08 2.26 32.39
CA ALA A 136 -3.94 2.43 33.83
C ALA A 136 -5.29 2.42 34.57
N ASN A 137 -6.28 3.18 34.08
CA ASN A 137 -7.56 3.41 34.76
C ASN A 137 -8.80 2.95 34.01
N LYS A 138 -8.62 2.38 32.78
CA LYS A 138 -9.70 1.92 31.88
C LYS A 138 -10.67 3.02 31.45
N SER A 139 -10.31 4.30 31.59
CA SER A 139 -11.08 5.42 31.07
C SER A 139 -10.98 5.53 29.55
N LYS A 140 -12.00 6.12 28.91
CA LYS A 140 -11.95 6.45 27.49
C LYS A 140 -11.12 7.72 27.31
N MET A 141 -10.21 7.68 26.33
CA MET A 141 -9.38 8.81 25.95
C MET A 141 -10.05 9.58 24.80
N ARG A 142 -9.79 10.88 24.76
CA ARG A 142 -10.22 11.78 23.68
C ARG A 142 -9.08 11.98 22.69
N LEU A 143 -9.40 11.96 21.41
CA LEU A 143 -8.47 12.39 20.35
C LEU A 143 -8.36 13.92 20.38
N LEU A 144 -7.15 14.43 20.37
CA LEU A 144 -6.88 15.86 20.25
C LEU A 144 -7.09 16.34 18.80
N SER A 145 -7.33 17.63 18.64
CA SER A 145 -7.30 18.26 17.32
C SER A 145 -5.86 18.60 16.93
N GLU A 146 -5.61 18.83 15.66
CA GLU A 146 -4.30 19.24 15.10
C GLU A 146 -3.64 20.39 15.88
N GLU A 147 -4.44 21.39 16.33
CA GLU A 147 -3.95 22.54 17.11
C GLU A 147 -3.61 22.18 18.56
N GLU A 148 -4.31 21.18 19.12
CA GLU A 148 -4.12 20.75 20.53
C GLU A 148 -2.96 19.75 20.66
N GLU A 149 -2.69 18.94 19.64
CA GLU A 149 -1.71 17.86 19.71
C GLU A 149 -0.26 18.32 19.58
N ASP A 150 -0.01 19.44 18.87
CA ASP A 150 1.34 20.02 18.70
C ASP A 150 2.10 20.21 20.01
N VAL A 151 1.39 20.51 21.11
CA VAL A 151 1.99 20.69 22.45
C VAL A 151 2.58 19.39 22.99
N HIS A 152 2.07 18.26 22.55
CA HIS A 152 2.49 16.92 22.99
C HIS A 152 3.50 16.27 22.04
N LEU A 153 3.68 16.83 20.83
CA LEU A 153 4.59 16.31 19.82
C LEU A 153 5.99 16.93 19.95
N GLN A 154 7.00 16.14 19.61
CA GLN A 154 8.37 16.67 19.49
C GLN A 154 8.49 17.48 18.18
N GLU A 155 9.39 18.47 18.15
CA GLU A 155 9.65 19.27 16.94
C GLU A 155 9.94 18.42 15.69
N GLY A 156 10.62 17.28 15.87
CA GLY A 156 10.88 16.35 14.76
C GLY A 156 9.63 15.63 14.26
N MET A 157 8.66 15.33 15.15
CA MET A 157 7.37 14.76 14.79
C MET A 157 6.53 15.77 14.01
N ILE A 158 6.46 17.01 14.49
CA ILE A 158 5.81 18.12 13.77
C ILE A 158 6.45 18.32 12.38
N ALA A 159 7.79 18.17 12.28
CA ALA A 159 8.47 18.25 10.99
C ALA A 159 8.13 17.07 10.05
N GLU A 160 7.85 15.88 10.57
CA GLU A 160 7.35 14.72 9.78
C GLU A 160 5.94 14.98 9.26
N GLU A 161 5.05 15.57 10.06
CA GLU A 161 3.70 15.98 9.62
C GLU A 161 3.75 17.08 8.56
N ASN A 162 4.54 18.09 8.79
CA ASN A 162 4.72 19.21 7.84
C ASN A 162 5.22 18.77 6.46
N VAL A 163 5.96 17.64 6.38
CA VAL A 163 6.36 17.06 5.10
C VAL A 163 5.42 15.95 4.62
N PHE A 164 4.32 15.70 5.34
CA PHE A 164 3.29 14.69 5.05
C PHE A 164 3.83 13.25 4.97
N SER A 165 4.95 12.98 5.60
CA SER A 165 5.55 11.64 5.61
C SER A 165 4.93 10.74 6.67
N ILE A 166 4.60 11.34 7.80
CA ILE A 166 3.98 10.70 8.95
C ILE A 166 2.82 11.58 9.41
N ASP A 167 1.84 10.96 10.02
CA ASP A 167 0.67 11.57 10.60
C ASP A 167 0.51 11.01 12.02
N TYR A 168 0.36 11.86 13.01
CA TYR A 168 0.27 11.47 14.40
C TYR A 168 -1.14 11.71 14.91
N ASP A 169 -1.65 10.80 15.74
CA ASP A 169 -2.88 10.97 16.50
C ASP A 169 -2.53 10.98 17.99
N VAL A 170 -2.86 12.04 18.69
CA VAL A 170 -2.62 12.20 20.12
C VAL A 170 -3.91 11.99 20.91
N TRP A 171 -3.92 10.99 21.77
CA TRP A 171 -5.04 10.64 22.63
C TRP A 171 -4.75 11.06 24.05
N ILE A 172 -5.66 11.79 24.70
CA ILE A 172 -5.52 12.24 26.10
C ILE A 172 -6.61 11.66 26.99
N ASP A 173 -6.23 11.25 28.20
CA ASP A 173 -7.16 11.00 29.29
C ASP A 173 -7.34 12.30 30.09
N GLU A 174 -8.48 12.96 29.92
CA GLU A 174 -8.77 14.23 30.56
C GLU A 174 -8.79 14.17 32.12
N LYS A 175 -8.87 12.95 32.71
CA LYS A 175 -8.89 12.78 34.18
C LYS A 175 -7.49 12.68 34.77
N THR A 176 -6.58 12.04 34.07
CA THR A 176 -5.21 11.79 34.58
C THR A 176 -4.16 12.61 33.87
N GLY A 177 -4.46 13.14 32.67
CA GLY A 177 -3.49 13.80 31.81
C GLY A 177 -2.58 12.83 31.04
N ASP A 178 -2.85 11.51 31.15
CA ASP A 178 -2.06 10.52 30.40
C ASP A 178 -2.26 10.68 28.89
N VAL A 179 -1.17 10.59 28.15
CA VAL A 179 -1.16 10.80 26.69
C VAL A 179 -0.66 9.53 25.97
N ILE A 180 -1.33 9.17 24.88
CA ILE A 180 -0.88 8.12 23.95
C ILE A 180 -0.71 8.77 22.59
N ILE A 181 0.48 8.63 21.98
CA ILE A 181 0.81 9.12 20.64
C ILE A 181 0.87 7.92 19.70
N GLU A 182 0.04 7.94 18.67
CA GLU A 182 -0.01 6.91 17.64
C GLU A 182 0.52 7.45 16.31
N LYS A 183 1.32 6.64 15.63
CA LYS A 183 2.01 7.02 14.39
C LYS A 183 1.38 6.30 13.20
N TYR A 184 1.02 7.05 12.17
CA TYR A 184 0.45 6.57 10.93
C TYR A 184 1.31 6.96 9.73
N GLU A 185 1.30 6.13 8.68
CA GLU A 185 1.99 6.48 7.43
C GLU A 185 1.25 7.65 6.76
N GLY A 186 1.98 8.73 6.50
CA GLY A 186 1.49 9.88 5.77
C GLY A 186 1.35 9.59 4.28
N ARG A 187 1.09 10.63 3.50
CA ARG A 187 0.83 10.53 2.07
C ARG A 187 2.07 10.54 1.23
N LEU A 188 3.08 11.29 1.65
CA LEU A 188 4.35 11.43 0.96
C LEU A 188 5.37 10.50 1.60
N GLN A 189 6.12 9.81 0.76
CA GLN A 189 7.26 9.03 1.22
C GLN A 189 8.48 9.96 1.33
N ALA A 190 8.91 10.21 2.57
CA ALA A 190 10.21 10.82 2.83
C ALA A 190 11.19 9.76 3.31
N LEU A 191 12.47 9.94 3.00
CA LEU A 191 13.50 9.04 3.51
C LEU A 191 13.84 9.38 4.95
N LYS A 192 14.23 8.36 5.71
CA LYS A 192 14.71 8.54 7.08
C LYS A 192 16.04 9.33 7.05
N CYS A 193 16.11 10.38 7.83
CA CYS A 193 17.35 11.14 8.02
C CYS A 193 18.28 10.38 8.95
N ASN A 194 19.55 10.20 8.56
CA ASN A 194 20.53 9.49 9.37
C ASN A 194 21.03 10.31 10.57
N SER A 195 20.87 11.64 10.54
CA SER A 195 21.34 12.54 11.59
C SER A 195 20.32 12.68 12.72
N CYS A 196 19.04 12.94 12.42
CA CYS A 196 17.99 13.16 13.41
C CYS A 196 17.05 11.97 13.60
N GLY A 197 17.04 10.99 12.69
CA GLY A 197 16.21 9.80 12.78
C GLY A 197 14.78 9.94 12.26
N PHE A 198 14.32 11.15 11.93
CA PHE A 198 12.97 11.42 11.43
C PHE A 198 12.85 11.20 9.92
N TYR A 199 11.64 10.93 9.44
CA TYR A 199 11.30 10.74 8.01
C TYR A 199 11.02 12.09 7.33
N THR A 200 12.03 12.95 7.31
CA THR A 200 11.94 14.34 6.84
C THR A 200 12.88 14.65 5.68
N MET A 201 13.56 13.62 5.14
CA MET A 201 14.54 13.82 4.07
C MET A 201 13.84 13.79 2.71
N ARG A 202 13.91 14.90 1.97
CA ARG A 202 13.28 15.10 0.66
C ARG A 202 14.32 15.33 -0.42
N ILE A 203 13.99 14.97 -1.64
CA ILE A 203 14.80 15.27 -2.82
C ILE A 203 14.66 16.77 -3.09
N ILE A 204 15.79 17.48 -3.14
CA ILE A 204 15.86 18.89 -3.50
C ILE A 204 16.32 19.10 -4.94
N LYS A 205 17.15 18.17 -5.47
CA LYS A 205 17.71 18.26 -6.81
C LYS A 205 18.03 16.87 -7.36
N GLU A 206 17.73 16.68 -8.64
CA GLU A 206 18.18 15.52 -9.42
C GLU A 206 18.97 16.01 -10.62
N GLU A 207 20.17 15.47 -10.82
CA GLU A 207 21.06 15.84 -11.91
C GLU A 207 21.59 14.62 -12.62
N VAL A 208 21.48 14.58 -13.93
CA VAL A 208 22.18 13.60 -14.76
C VAL A 208 23.60 14.13 -14.98
N THR A 209 24.56 13.58 -14.25
CA THR A 209 25.98 13.96 -14.35
C THR A 209 26.66 13.35 -15.56
N LYS A 210 26.19 12.14 -15.98
CA LYS A 210 26.63 11.48 -17.20
C LYS A 210 25.42 10.94 -17.96
N THR A 211 25.28 11.34 -19.22
CA THR A 211 24.20 10.84 -20.09
C THR A 211 24.51 9.39 -20.49
N PRO A 212 23.54 8.45 -20.38
CA PRO A 212 23.75 7.07 -20.80
C PRO A 212 23.89 6.96 -22.30
N THR A 213 24.81 6.12 -22.74
CA THR A 213 25.00 5.73 -24.14
C THR A 213 24.66 4.24 -24.32
N THR A 214 24.66 3.74 -25.56
CA THR A 214 24.45 2.31 -25.84
C THR A 214 25.56 1.41 -25.30
N GLU A 215 26.74 1.97 -25.04
CA GLU A 215 27.93 1.23 -24.61
C GLU A 215 28.29 1.46 -23.14
N GLU A 216 27.93 2.64 -22.60
CA GLU A 216 28.26 3.00 -21.22
C GLU A 216 27.02 3.48 -20.44
N PRO A 217 26.88 3.05 -19.16
CA PRO A 217 25.82 3.57 -18.29
C PRO A 217 26.03 5.05 -18.00
N GLY A 218 24.93 5.80 -17.90
CA GLY A 218 24.94 7.15 -17.39
C GLY A 218 24.90 7.17 -15.86
N GLU A 219 24.95 8.35 -15.29
CA GLU A 219 24.91 8.57 -13.85
C GLU A 219 23.86 9.65 -13.51
N LEU A 220 22.97 9.33 -12.56
CA LEU A 220 21.99 10.22 -11.98
C LEU A 220 22.35 10.48 -10.51
N VAL A 221 22.55 11.73 -10.13
CA VAL A 221 22.77 12.12 -8.74
C VAL A 221 21.50 12.73 -8.18
N LYS A 222 21.02 12.17 -7.07
CA LYS A 222 19.89 12.70 -6.30
C LYS A 222 20.42 13.35 -5.03
N ASN A 223 20.14 14.62 -4.85
CA ASN A 223 20.48 15.38 -3.66
C ASN A 223 19.27 15.48 -2.76
N TYR A 224 19.43 15.11 -1.49
CA TYR A 224 18.39 15.12 -0.46
C TYR A 224 18.78 16.10 0.64
N GLN A 225 17.78 16.76 1.19
CA GLN A 225 17.92 17.58 2.39
C GLN A 225 16.84 17.24 3.41
N CYS A 226 17.25 17.16 4.66
CA CYS A 226 16.33 17.00 5.78
C CYS A 226 15.59 18.32 6.05
N SER A 227 14.28 18.31 6.10
CA SER A 227 13.47 19.50 6.39
C SER A 227 13.67 19.99 7.84
N TYR A 228 13.96 19.08 8.77
CA TYR A 228 14.16 19.37 10.20
C TYR A 228 15.60 19.82 10.49
N CYS A 229 16.58 18.91 10.42
CA CYS A 229 17.95 19.22 10.86
C CYS A 229 18.87 19.78 9.74
N LYS A 230 18.35 19.98 8.53
CA LYS A 230 19.05 20.52 7.34
C LYS A 230 20.22 19.68 6.84
N SER A 231 20.46 18.50 7.40
CA SER A 231 21.50 17.58 6.91
C SER A 231 21.26 17.22 5.45
N VAL A 232 22.35 17.08 4.68
CA VAL A 232 22.32 16.79 3.25
C VAL A 232 22.85 15.39 2.98
N ARG A 233 22.26 14.72 2.01
CA ARG A 233 22.68 13.41 1.51
C ARG A 233 22.62 13.41 -0.01
N ALA A 234 23.65 12.90 -0.68
CA ALA A 234 23.63 12.65 -2.11
C ALA A 234 23.73 11.14 -2.37
N THR A 235 23.02 10.68 -3.40
CA THR A 235 23.09 9.28 -3.86
C THR A 235 23.23 9.27 -5.37
N ALA A 236 24.25 8.56 -5.87
CA ALA A 236 24.50 8.37 -7.28
C ALA A 236 23.91 7.02 -7.74
N PHE A 237 23.24 7.01 -8.88
CA PHE A 237 22.65 5.83 -9.51
C PHE A 237 23.16 5.69 -10.94
N ASN A 238 23.54 4.47 -11.32
CA ASN A 238 23.79 4.18 -12.71
C ASN A 238 22.49 4.08 -13.47
N ILE A 239 22.35 4.78 -14.59
CA ILE A 239 21.17 4.74 -15.46
C ILE A 239 21.55 4.21 -16.83
N SER A 240 20.66 3.38 -17.42
CA SER A 240 20.76 2.93 -18.81
C SER A 240 19.68 3.61 -19.65
N THR A 241 19.82 3.56 -20.99
CA THR A 241 18.81 4.08 -21.91
C THR A 241 17.46 3.37 -21.74
N LYS A 242 17.44 2.11 -21.28
CA LYS A 242 16.22 1.36 -20.96
C LYS A 242 15.62 1.78 -19.63
N GLU A 243 16.44 2.10 -18.64
CA GLU A 243 16.01 2.53 -17.30
C GLU A 243 15.42 3.94 -17.31
N THR A 244 15.86 4.82 -18.20
CA THR A 244 15.23 6.14 -18.36
C THR A 244 13.76 6.04 -18.80
N ASP A 245 13.39 5.01 -19.56
CA ASP A 245 12.00 4.74 -19.91
C ASP A 245 11.22 4.04 -18.78
N ASP A 246 11.87 3.21 -17.98
CA ASP A 246 11.27 2.53 -16.83
C ASP A 246 11.12 3.48 -15.62
N TYR A 247 12.01 4.46 -15.44
CA TYR A 247 11.88 5.50 -14.42
C TYR A 247 10.61 6.34 -14.59
N LYS A 248 10.17 6.57 -15.81
CA LYS A 248 8.85 7.18 -16.10
C LYS A 248 7.69 6.26 -15.76
N LYS A 249 7.95 4.97 -15.53
CA LYS A 249 6.95 3.91 -15.26
C LYS A 249 6.93 3.43 -13.81
N GLU A 250 7.85 3.83 -12.93
CA GLU A 250 7.68 3.64 -11.51
C GLU A 250 6.43 4.43 -11.08
N LYS A 251 5.33 3.71 -11.14
CA LYS A 251 4.03 4.17 -10.64
C LYS A 251 4.21 4.40 -9.16
N PHE A 252 4.41 5.65 -8.78
CA PHE A 252 4.09 6.07 -7.42
C PHE A 252 2.69 5.54 -7.13
N LYS A 253 2.58 4.57 -6.24
CA LYS A 253 1.29 4.08 -5.78
C LYS A 253 0.69 5.17 -4.92
N PHE A 254 0.10 6.17 -5.57
CA PHE A 254 -0.74 7.12 -4.88
C PHE A 254 -1.96 6.34 -4.36
N ARG A 255 -1.98 6.03 -3.08
CA ARG A 255 -3.22 5.72 -2.39
C ARG A 255 -4.07 6.99 -2.43
N ARG A 256 -5.11 7.00 -3.26
CA ARG A 256 -6.12 8.05 -3.20
C ARG A 256 -6.82 7.93 -1.86
N ASN A 257 -6.40 8.71 -0.90
CA ASN A 257 -7.21 9.00 0.27
C ASN A 257 -8.19 10.09 -0.15
N LYS A 258 -9.50 9.81 -0.16
CA LYS A 258 -10.54 10.72 -0.64
C LYS A 258 -10.76 11.94 0.27
N ASP A 259 -10.21 11.93 1.48
CA ASP A 259 -10.52 12.93 2.49
C ASP A 259 -9.43 13.99 2.67
N VAL A 260 -8.46 14.00 1.80
CA VAL A 260 -7.44 15.04 1.82
C VAL A 260 -7.15 15.47 0.40
N GLU A 261 -7.57 16.64 0.08
CA GLU A 261 -7.24 17.34 -1.14
C GLU A 261 -5.90 18.03 -0.96
N LEU A 262 -4.86 17.57 -1.66
CA LEU A 262 -3.61 18.32 -1.72
C LEU A 262 -3.88 19.55 -2.58
N VAL A 263 -4.02 20.72 -1.95
CA VAL A 263 -4.17 22.00 -2.63
C VAL A 263 -2.79 22.56 -2.89
N LYS A 264 -2.45 22.74 -4.17
CA LYS A 264 -1.22 23.40 -4.61
C LYS A 264 -1.55 24.83 -5.02
N ILE A 265 -0.84 25.79 -4.43
CA ILE A 265 -0.92 27.20 -4.80
C ILE A 265 0.41 27.59 -5.43
N GLU A 266 0.38 28.10 -6.64
CA GLU A 266 1.52 28.67 -7.34
C GLU A 266 1.33 30.17 -7.43
N ILE A 267 2.23 30.93 -6.79
CA ILE A 267 2.23 32.38 -6.82
C ILE A 267 3.33 32.85 -7.77
N HIS A 268 2.94 33.59 -8.78
CA HIS A 268 3.84 34.19 -9.74
C HIS A 268 4.13 35.65 -9.33
N SER A 269 5.39 35.97 -9.06
CA SER A 269 5.82 37.35 -8.86
C SER A 269 5.88 38.08 -10.20
N VAL A 270 5.71 39.40 -10.17
CA VAL A 270 5.90 40.27 -11.33
C VAL A 270 7.35 40.20 -11.84
N SER A 271 8.30 39.84 -10.98
CA SER A 271 9.71 39.62 -11.33
C SER A 271 9.97 38.31 -12.05
N GLY A 272 8.95 37.42 -12.19
CA GLY A 272 9.07 36.11 -12.85
C GLY A 272 9.41 34.94 -11.90
N ASP A 273 9.60 35.23 -10.61
CA ASP A 273 9.83 34.16 -9.61
C ASP A 273 8.54 33.43 -9.32
N LYS A 274 8.65 32.10 -9.19
CA LYS A 274 7.53 31.21 -8.88
C LYS A 274 7.69 30.64 -7.48
N LYS A 275 6.70 30.86 -6.62
CA LYS A 275 6.64 30.26 -5.28
C LYS A 275 5.55 29.22 -5.24
N HIS A 276 5.86 28.01 -4.75
CA HIS A 276 4.94 26.89 -4.66
C HIS A 276 4.62 26.61 -3.20
N PHE A 277 3.34 26.51 -2.88
CA PHE A 277 2.83 26.19 -1.56
C PHE A 277 1.90 24.97 -1.66
N GLU A 278 1.98 24.06 -0.70
CA GLU A 278 1.19 22.82 -0.68
C GLU A 278 0.46 22.74 0.67
N PHE A 279 -0.85 22.52 0.65
CA PHE A 279 -1.72 22.47 1.83
C PHE A 279 -2.51 21.16 1.86
N GLN A 280 -2.82 20.68 3.07
CA GLN A 280 -3.56 19.42 3.28
C GLN A 280 -5.04 19.52 2.93
N ASN A 281 -5.64 20.70 3.08
CA ASN A 281 -7.05 20.93 2.80
C ASN A 281 -7.30 22.32 2.21
N ALA A 282 -8.50 22.53 1.67
CA ALA A 282 -8.90 23.78 1.05
C ALA A 282 -8.95 24.95 2.03
N ASP A 283 -9.30 24.68 3.29
CA ASP A 283 -9.47 25.73 4.32
C ASP A 283 -8.12 26.33 4.70
N GLN A 284 -7.07 25.50 4.85
CA GLN A 284 -5.71 25.97 5.10
C GLN A 284 -5.17 26.80 3.93
N ALA A 285 -5.44 26.36 2.70
CA ALA A 285 -5.05 27.09 1.49
C ALA A 285 -5.76 28.45 1.40
N GLN A 286 -7.02 28.50 1.76
CA GLN A 286 -7.83 29.73 1.74
C GLN A 286 -7.39 30.70 2.84
N LYS A 287 -7.11 30.21 4.06
CA LYS A 287 -6.53 31.00 5.14
C LYS A 287 -5.20 31.60 4.73
N PHE A 288 -4.30 30.78 4.17
CA PHE A 288 -3.01 31.24 3.66
C PHE A 288 -3.18 32.35 2.61
N LEU A 289 -4.06 32.21 1.63
CA LEU A 289 -4.32 33.23 0.62
C LEU A 289 -4.87 34.52 1.21
N SER A 290 -5.68 34.45 2.27
CA SER A 290 -6.22 35.64 2.95
C SER A 290 -5.17 36.40 3.76
N GLU A 291 -4.14 35.71 4.25
CA GLU A 291 -3.06 36.26 5.07
C GLU A 291 -1.80 36.63 4.23
N PHE A 292 -1.75 36.17 2.97
CA PHE A 292 -0.59 36.35 2.10
C PHE A 292 -0.45 37.78 1.63
N ASP A 293 0.69 38.40 1.96
CA ASP A 293 1.03 39.78 1.56
C ASP A 293 1.64 39.79 0.16
N TYR A 294 0.83 40.13 -0.83
CA TYR A 294 1.23 40.15 -2.25
C TYR A 294 2.22 41.29 -2.57
N GLU A 295 2.33 42.31 -1.69
CA GLU A 295 3.24 43.46 -1.94
C GLU A 295 4.68 43.19 -1.48
N LYS A 296 4.89 42.16 -0.62
CA LYS A 296 6.21 41.77 -0.12
C LYS A 296 6.80 40.53 -0.79
N SER A 297 6.14 39.98 -1.79
CA SER A 297 6.57 38.70 -2.39
C SER A 297 7.31 38.88 -3.72
#